data_c5501587e96719df29451f23759da642
#
_entry.id   c5501587e96719df29451f23759da642
#
_cell.length_a   1.000
_cell.length_b   1.000
_cell.length_c   1.000
_cell.angle_alpha   90.00
_cell.angle_beta   90.00
_cell.angle_gamma   90.00
#
_symmetry.space_group_name_H-M   'P 1'
#
loop_
_entity.id
_entity.type
_entity.pdbx_description
1 polymer ?
#
loop_
_entity_poly.entity_id
_entity_poly.type
_entity_poly.pdbx_seq_one_letter_code
_entity_poly.pdbx_strand_id
1 'polypeptide(L)'
;GTTCPYVFPFPASPLLAARMAGAVIDTAVLDRSIETLRQRHEWLLVEAAGGLLVPLQEHLVLLDYLAAKQLPLILVTSPRLGSINHTRLSLEALRARAVPLVGLVYNLHGDHPREIVQDTLVECRKALADYGFAPNLVILPDLAESSAAAWPVLVNAARSLCA
;
A
#
# COMPACT_ATOMS: atom_id res chain seq x y z
N GLY A 1 -1.12 14.79 15.10
CA GLY A 1 -0.08 14.12 15.90
C GLY A 1 1.02 13.54 15.02
N THR A 2 2.09 13.03 15.59
CA THR A 2 3.25 12.52 14.81
C THR A 2 2.91 11.30 13.97
N THR A 3 2.02 10.43 14.43
CA THR A 3 1.61 9.21 13.70
C THR A 3 0.58 9.47 12.61
N CYS A 4 -0.17 10.59 12.70
CA CYS A 4 -1.10 11.05 11.68
C CYS A 4 -1.02 12.58 11.62
N PRO A 5 -0.12 13.13 10.79
CA PRO A 5 0.17 14.56 10.80
C PRO A 5 -1.00 15.42 10.32
N TYR A 6 -1.85 14.89 9.46
CA TYR A 6 -3.05 15.58 8.98
C TYR A 6 -4.30 14.76 9.26
N VAL A 7 -5.27 15.38 9.92
CA VAL A 7 -6.61 14.85 10.17
C VAL A 7 -7.61 15.92 9.76
N PHE A 8 -8.48 15.59 8.81
CA PHE A 8 -9.49 16.50 8.30
C PHE A 8 -10.89 16.03 8.68
N PRO A 9 -11.81 16.96 9.01
CA PRO A 9 -13.18 16.59 9.43
C PRO A 9 -14.00 15.92 8.32
N PHE A 10 -13.75 16.30 7.06
CA PHE A 10 -14.53 15.81 5.92
C PHE A 10 -13.88 14.57 5.28
N PRO A 11 -14.60 13.45 5.15
CA PRO A 11 -14.08 12.22 4.57
C PRO A 11 -14.04 12.33 3.04
N ALA A 12 -12.90 12.77 2.49
CA ALA A 12 -12.67 12.94 1.06
C ALA A 12 -11.22 12.59 0.70
N SER A 13 -10.87 12.75 -0.58
CA SER A 13 -9.45 12.65 -0.98
C SER A 13 -8.61 13.68 -0.21
N PRO A 14 -7.33 13.41 0.05
CA PRO A 14 -6.47 14.28 0.85
C PRO A 14 -6.49 15.75 0.39
N LEU A 15 -6.37 15.98 -0.93
CA LEU A 15 -6.39 17.32 -1.49
C LEU A 15 -7.74 18.03 -1.26
N LEU A 16 -8.86 17.37 -1.49
CA LEU A 16 -10.18 17.96 -1.28
C LEU A 16 -10.44 18.23 0.21
N ALA A 17 -10.13 17.26 1.07
CA ALA A 17 -10.31 17.42 2.51
C ALA A 17 -9.49 18.59 3.07
N ALA A 18 -8.24 18.74 2.62
CA ALA A 18 -7.39 19.88 2.97
C ALA A 18 -8.00 21.21 2.50
N ARG A 19 -8.43 21.30 1.23
CA ARG A 19 -9.10 22.50 0.68
C ARG A 19 -10.34 22.91 1.50
N MET A 20 -11.19 21.93 1.83
CA MET A 20 -12.40 22.19 2.63
C MET A 20 -12.07 22.66 4.05
N ALA A 21 -10.92 22.27 4.59
CA ALA A 21 -10.42 22.72 5.88
C ALA A 21 -9.60 24.03 5.80
N GLY A 22 -9.50 24.65 4.62
CA GLY A 22 -8.64 25.84 4.42
C GLY A 22 -7.15 25.57 4.65
N ALA A 23 -6.70 24.34 4.45
CA ALA A 23 -5.35 23.88 4.72
C ALA A 23 -4.64 23.43 3.44
N VAL A 24 -3.32 23.31 3.51
CA VAL A 24 -2.47 22.72 2.47
C VAL A 24 -1.67 21.59 3.11
N ILE A 25 -1.57 20.46 2.41
CA ILE A 25 -0.70 19.36 2.83
C ILE A 25 0.75 19.73 2.47
N ASP A 26 1.53 20.09 3.49
CA ASP A 26 2.98 20.31 3.36
C ASP A 26 3.72 18.99 3.53
N THR A 27 4.39 18.54 2.47
CA THR A 27 5.18 17.28 2.50
C THR A 27 6.32 17.32 3.50
N ALA A 28 6.85 18.50 3.85
CA ALA A 28 7.86 18.63 4.89
C ALA A 28 7.33 18.23 6.28
N VAL A 29 6.03 18.35 6.51
CA VAL A 29 5.39 17.86 7.76
C VAL A 29 5.36 16.32 7.76
N LEU A 30 5.08 15.70 6.61
CA LEU A 30 5.14 14.25 6.45
C LEU A 30 6.56 13.74 6.70
N ASP A 31 7.55 14.40 6.09
CA ASP A 31 8.97 14.06 6.25
C ASP A 31 9.41 14.11 7.71
N ARG A 32 9.10 15.19 8.41
CA ARG A 32 9.44 15.33 9.84
C ARG A 32 8.77 14.25 10.70
N SER A 33 7.55 13.88 10.37
CA SER A 33 6.82 12.83 11.09
C SER A 33 7.48 11.46 10.89
N ILE A 34 7.80 11.11 9.65
CA ILE A 34 8.51 9.87 9.30
C ILE A 34 9.86 9.82 10.02
N GLU A 35 10.66 10.87 9.93
CA GLU A 35 11.99 10.91 10.55
C GLU A 35 11.91 10.78 12.08
N THR A 36 10.98 11.49 12.72
CA THR A 36 10.75 11.41 14.16
C THR A 36 10.40 10.00 14.62
N LEU A 37 9.57 9.29 13.83
CA LEU A 37 9.18 7.92 14.16
C LEU A 37 10.30 6.92 13.88
N ARG A 38 11.07 7.08 12.81
CA ARG A 38 12.24 6.24 12.50
C ARG A 38 13.31 6.28 13.59
N GLN A 39 13.50 7.42 14.23
CA GLN A 39 14.45 7.55 15.36
C GLN A 39 13.99 6.82 16.63
N ARG A 40 12.70 6.45 16.73
CA ARG A 40 12.12 5.86 17.94
C ARG A 40 11.76 4.38 17.78
N HIS A 41 11.68 3.90 16.54
CA HIS A 41 11.20 2.56 16.23
C HIS A 41 12.11 1.89 15.19
N GLU A 42 12.43 0.64 15.42
CA GLU A 42 13.20 -0.20 14.49
C GLU A 42 12.44 -0.40 13.16
N TRP A 43 11.11 -0.53 13.24
CA TRP A 43 10.21 -0.70 12.11
C TRP A 43 9.18 0.41 12.06
N LEU A 44 8.97 0.95 10.89
CA LEU A 44 7.94 1.94 10.61
C LEU A 44 7.16 1.55 9.35
N LEU A 45 5.85 1.32 9.51
CA LEU A 45 4.92 1.17 8.40
C LEU A 45 4.20 2.50 8.17
N VAL A 46 4.25 2.97 6.92
CA VAL A 46 3.55 4.19 6.49
C VAL A 46 2.39 3.78 5.61
N GLU A 47 1.17 3.91 6.13
CA GLU A 47 -0.04 3.68 5.35
C GLU A 47 -0.42 4.95 4.60
N ALA A 48 -0.70 4.79 3.32
CA ALA A 48 -1.13 5.87 2.45
C ALA A 48 -2.65 6.07 2.49
N ALA A 49 -3.11 7.30 2.31
CA ALA A 49 -4.53 7.61 2.21
C ALA A 49 -5.02 7.44 0.77
N GLY A 50 -5.72 6.36 0.50
CA GLY A 50 -6.23 6.03 -0.84
C GLY A 50 -5.23 5.27 -1.71
N GLY A 51 -5.31 5.46 -3.03
CA GLY A 51 -4.45 4.77 -3.99
C GLY A 51 -3.20 5.55 -4.37
N LEU A 52 -2.31 4.92 -5.14
CA LEU A 52 -1.00 5.47 -5.50
C LEU A 52 -1.05 6.83 -6.23
N LEU A 53 -2.07 7.05 -7.06
CA LEU A 53 -2.20 8.28 -7.85
C LEU A 53 -3.16 9.29 -7.22
N VAL A 54 -3.46 9.15 -5.92
CA VAL A 54 -4.27 10.14 -5.20
C VAL A 54 -3.51 11.47 -5.09
N PRO A 55 -4.14 12.60 -5.43
CA PRO A 55 -3.50 13.91 -5.30
C PRO A 55 -3.34 14.32 -3.83
N LEU A 56 -2.12 14.65 -3.46
CA LEU A 56 -1.78 15.29 -2.18
C LEU A 56 -1.84 16.82 -2.31
N GLN A 57 -1.41 17.33 -3.47
CA GLN A 57 -1.41 18.74 -3.83
C GLN A 57 -1.87 18.90 -5.28
N GLU A 58 -2.05 20.14 -5.78
CA GLU A 58 -2.47 20.43 -7.16
C GLU A 58 -1.67 19.68 -8.23
N HIS A 59 -0.35 19.57 -8.03
CA HIS A 59 0.57 19.00 -9.00
C HIS A 59 1.44 17.87 -8.41
N LEU A 60 1.01 17.28 -7.29
CA LEU A 60 1.73 16.22 -6.61
C LEU A 60 0.77 15.08 -6.25
N VAL A 61 0.98 13.91 -6.83
CA VAL A 61 0.30 12.69 -6.39
C VAL A 61 1.17 11.93 -5.38
N LEU A 62 0.52 11.10 -4.57
CA LEU A 62 1.18 10.29 -3.53
C LEU A 62 2.38 9.51 -4.08
N LEU A 63 2.24 8.87 -5.24
CA LEU A 63 3.30 8.06 -5.84
C LEU A 63 4.55 8.88 -6.19
N ASP A 64 4.39 10.12 -6.63
CA ASP A 64 5.54 10.99 -6.93
C ASP A 64 6.28 11.37 -5.65
N TYR A 65 5.55 11.59 -4.54
CA TYR A 65 6.15 11.79 -3.23
C TYR A 65 6.93 10.54 -2.76
N LEU A 66 6.34 9.34 -2.89
CA LEU A 66 7.00 8.08 -2.53
C LEU A 66 8.25 7.81 -3.39
N ALA A 67 8.16 8.08 -4.70
CA ALA A 67 9.26 7.94 -5.64
C ALA A 67 10.44 8.87 -5.27
N ALA A 68 10.16 10.13 -4.94
CA ALA A 68 11.19 11.07 -4.51
C ALA A 68 11.91 10.63 -3.22
N LYS A 69 11.23 9.87 -2.35
CA LYS A 69 11.79 9.35 -1.09
C LYS A 69 12.44 7.97 -1.23
N GLN A 70 12.29 7.31 -2.38
CA GLN A 70 12.76 5.93 -2.61
C GLN A 70 12.35 4.95 -1.50
N LEU A 71 11.14 5.16 -0.93
CA LEU A 71 10.62 4.28 0.10
C LEU A 71 10.22 2.94 -0.51
N PRO A 72 10.67 1.81 0.04
CA PRO A 72 10.23 0.51 -0.40
C PRO A 72 8.74 0.33 -0.12
N LEU A 73 7.99 -0.17 -1.13
CA LEU A 73 6.55 -0.24 -1.10
C LEU A 73 6.06 -1.69 -1.02
N ILE A 74 5.04 -1.93 -0.21
CA ILE A 74 4.24 -3.16 -0.23
C ILE A 74 2.90 -2.81 -0.86
N LEU A 75 2.55 -3.49 -1.96
CA LEU A 75 1.26 -3.32 -2.60
C LEU A 75 0.26 -4.34 -2.04
N VAL A 76 -0.90 -3.89 -1.60
CA VAL A 76 -1.97 -4.77 -1.11
C VAL A 76 -3.08 -4.86 -2.14
N THR A 77 -3.51 -6.07 -2.46
CA THR A 77 -4.63 -6.37 -3.35
C THR A 77 -5.56 -7.41 -2.72
N SER A 78 -6.71 -7.66 -3.33
CA SER A 78 -7.71 -8.61 -2.82
C SER A 78 -8.47 -9.27 -3.99
N PRO A 79 -9.23 -10.36 -3.77
CA PRO A 79 -10.00 -11.04 -4.81
C PRO A 79 -11.33 -10.32 -5.17
N ARG A 80 -11.35 -9.01 -5.17
CA ARG A 80 -12.52 -8.24 -5.58
C ARG A 80 -12.57 -8.06 -7.10
N LEU A 81 -13.76 -7.99 -7.66
CA LEU A 81 -13.93 -7.65 -9.06
C LEU A 81 -13.26 -6.29 -9.37
N GLY A 82 -12.44 -6.26 -10.43
CA GLY A 82 -11.63 -5.11 -10.81
C GLY A 82 -10.24 -5.06 -10.21
N SER A 83 -9.91 -5.90 -9.22
CA SER A 83 -8.59 -5.88 -8.56
C SER A 83 -7.44 -6.25 -9.48
N ILE A 84 -7.63 -7.15 -10.45
CA ILE A 84 -6.63 -7.48 -11.46
C ILE A 84 -6.22 -6.22 -12.23
N ASN A 85 -7.21 -5.44 -12.71
CA ASN A 85 -6.95 -4.18 -13.40
C ASN A 85 -6.23 -3.17 -12.48
N HIS A 86 -6.72 -2.98 -11.26
CA HIS A 86 -6.09 -2.04 -10.31
C HIS A 86 -4.68 -2.44 -9.93
N THR A 87 -4.41 -3.74 -9.76
CA THR A 87 -3.08 -4.26 -9.48
C THR A 87 -2.14 -4.00 -10.65
N ARG A 88 -2.55 -4.30 -11.88
CA ARG A 88 -1.75 -4.05 -13.08
C ARG A 88 -1.46 -2.57 -13.28
N LEU A 89 -2.44 -1.69 -13.15
CA LEU A 89 -2.25 -0.24 -13.23
C LEU A 89 -1.29 0.28 -12.14
N SER A 90 -1.39 -0.27 -10.93
CA SER A 90 -0.48 0.09 -9.83
C SER A 90 0.95 -0.34 -10.12
N LEU A 91 1.17 -1.57 -10.60
CA LEU A 91 2.50 -2.07 -10.96
C LEU A 91 3.12 -1.29 -12.12
N GLU A 92 2.32 -0.94 -13.13
CA GLU A 92 2.76 -0.09 -14.24
C GLU A 92 3.19 1.29 -13.74
N ALA A 93 2.40 1.92 -12.89
CA ALA A 93 2.71 3.22 -12.31
C ALA A 93 3.98 3.20 -11.44
N LEU A 94 4.19 2.12 -10.65
CA LEU A 94 5.40 1.90 -9.86
C LEU A 94 6.63 1.73 -10.75
N ARG A 95 6.53 0.90 -11.79
CA ARG A 95 7.60 0.67 -12.76
C ARG A 95 8.00 1.96 -13.48
N ALA A 96 7.02 2.73 -13.95
CA ALA A 96 7.25 3.99 -14.66
C ALA A 96 8.04 5.02 -13.84
N ARG A 97 7.99 4.93 -12.51
CA ARG A 97 8.67 5.83 -11.56
C ARG A 97 9.85 5.19 -10.84
N ALA A 98 10.24 3.98 -11.21
CA ALA A 98 11.31 3.20 -10.58
C ALA A 98 11.17 3.10 -9.04
N VAL A 99 9.95 2.99 -8.54
CA VAL A 99 9.69 2.81 -7.10
C VAL A 99 9.96 1.36 -6.72
N PRO A 100 10.79 1.08 -5.69
CA PRO A 100 11.09 -0.27 -5.27
C PRO A 100 9.85 -0.94 -4.66
N LEU A 101 9.45 -2.08 -5.21
CA LEU A 101 8.39 -2.93 -4.69
C LEU A 101 9.01 -4.09 -3.89
N VAL A 102 8.75 -4.13 -2.60
CA VAL A 102 9.17 -5.23 -1.71
C VAL A 102 8.38 -6.50 -2.02
N GLY A 103 7.08 -6.36 -2.24
CA GLY A 103 6.20 -7.46 -2.60
C GLY A 103 4.73 -7.06 -2.67
N LEU A 104 3.93 -8.05 -3.04
CA LEU A 104 2.48 -7.95 -3.14
C LEU A 104 1.84 -8.79 -2.03
N VAL A 105 0.93 -8.18 -1.27
CA VAL A 105 0.10 -8.89 -0.29
C VAL A 105 -1.28 -9.12 -0.90
N TYR A 106 -1.66 -10.38 -1.00
CA TYR A 106 -2.98 -10.82 -1.45
C TYR A 106 -3.88 -11.07 -0.24
N ASN A 107 -4.73 -10.10 0.08
CA ASN A 107 -5.56 -10.10 1.27
C ASN A 107 -6.90 -10.80 0.99
N LEU A 108 -7.15 -11.92 1.70
CA LEU A 108 -8.35 -12.75 1.57
C LEU A 108 -9.51 -12.29 2.49
N HIS A 109 -9.40 -11.11 3.10
CA HIS A 109 -10.47 -10.61 3.96
C HIS A 109 -11.82 -10.53 3.22
N GLY A 110 -12.85 -11.14 3.80
CA GLY A 110 -14.20 -11.22 3.27
C GLY A 110 -14.50 -12.54 2.56
N ASP A 111 -15.76 -12.74 2.19
CA ASP A 111 -16.23 -13.93 1.48
C ASP A 111 -16.07 -13.74 -0.04
N HIS A 112 -15.35 -14.66 -0.66
CA HIS A 112 -15.06 -14.63 -2.09
C HIS A 112 -15.17 -16.02 -2.70
N PRO A 113 -15.80 -16.16 -3.91
CA PRO A 113 -15.81 -17.43 -4.63
C PRO A 113 -14.38 -17.94 -4.88
N ARG A 114 -14.19 -19.23 -4.64
CA ARG A 114 -12.87 -19.89 -4.74
C ARG A 114 -12.22 -19.70 -6.11
N GLU A 115 -13.02 -19.74 -7.16
CA GLU A 115 -12.58 -19.56 -8.54
C GLU A 115 -11.99 -18.16 -8.76
N ILE A 116 -12.64 -17.14 -8.21
CA ILE A 116 -12.15 -15.74 -8.29
C ILE A 116 -10.84 -15.60 -7.50
N VAL A 117 -10.76 -16.20 -6.31
CA VAL A 117 -9.54 -16.17 -5.50
C VAL A 117 -8.37 -16.80 -6.27
N GLN A 118 -8.59 -17.96 -6.86
CA GLN A 118 -7.53 -18.69 -7.58
C GLN A 118 -7.10 -17.97 -8.86
N ASP A 119 -8.03 -17.51 -9.67
CA ASP A 119 -7.76 -16.79 -10.92
C ASP A 119 -7.00 -15.48 -10.64
N THR A 120 -7.53 -14.66 -9.73
CA THR A 120 -6.89 -13.39 -9.37
C THR A 120 -5.47 -13.59 -8.83
N LEU A 121 -5.23 -14.63 -8.04
CA LEU A 121 -3.90 -14.97 -7.53
C LEU A 121 -2.92 -15.31 -8.66
N VAL A 122 -3.36 -16.08 -9.64
CA VAL A 122 -2.58 -16.41 -10.84
C VAL A 122 -2.25 -15.14 -11.62
N GLU A 123 -3.24 -14.29 -11.86
CA GLU A 123 -3.06 -13.04 -12.60
C GLU A 123 -2.15 -12.05 -11.86
N CYS A 124 -2.20 -11.99 -10.54
CA CYS A 124 -1.26 -11.19 -9.74
C CYS A 124 0.20 -11.65 -9.91
N ARG A 125 0.45 -12.97 -9.93
CA ARG A 125 1.79 -13.52 -10.17
C ARG A 125 2.30 -13.20 -11.58
N LYS A 126 1.45 -13.36 -12.59
CA LYS A 126 1.78 -12.97 -13.97
C LYS A 126 2.10 -11.48 -14.05
N ALA A 127 1.27 -10.63 -13.42
CA ALA A 127 1.50 -9.19 -13.44
C ALA A 127 2.85 -8.80 -12.84
N LEU A 128 3.28 -9.40 -11.72
CA LEU A 128 4.62 -9.16 -11.17
C LEU A 128 5.71 -9.46 -12.20
N ALA A 129 5.61 -10.61 -12.90
CA ALA A 129 6.58 -10.98 -13.94
C ALA A 129 6.52 -10.05 -15.15
N ASP A 130 5.32 -9.73 -15.65
CA ASP A 130 5.11 -8.86 -16.82
C ASP A 130 5.72 -7.46 -16.62
N TYR A 131 5.65 -6.95 -15.39
CA TYR A 131 6.20 -5.63 -15.03
C TYR A 131 7.64 -5.69 -14.51
N GLY A 132 8.25 -6.88 -14.45
CA GLY A 132 9.66 -7.06 -14.08
C GLY A 132 9.94 -6.90 -12.58
N PHE A 133 8.95 -7.14 -11.74
CA PHE A 133 9.11 -7.18 -10.28
C PHE A 133 9.47 -8.59 -9.79
N ALA A 134 10.12 -8.67 -8.63
CA ALA A 134 10.39 -9.93 -7.98
C ALA A 134 9.08 -10.68 -7.66
N PRO A 135 9.05 -12.03 -7.70
CA PRO A 135 7.85 -12.84 -7.50
C PRO A 135 7.41 -12.91 -6.03
N ASN A 136 7.68 -11.88 -5.26
CA ASN A 136 7.37 -11.79 -3.84
C ASN A 136 5.87 -11.54 -3.66
N LEU A 137 5.10 -12.60 -3.45
CA LEU A 137 3.68 -12.56 -3.19
C LEU A 137 3.33 -13.34 -1.94
N VAL A 138 2.68 -12.69 -1.00
CA VAL A 138 2.23 -13.25 0.27
C VAL A 138 0.71 -13.27 0.32
N ILE A 139 0.14 -14.41 0.73
CA ILE A 139 -1.30 -14.56 0.95
C ILE A 139 -1.58 -14.25 2.42
N LEU A 140 -2.41 -13.24 2.65
CA LEU A 140 -2.92 -12.90 3.98
C LEU A 140 -4.30 -13.54 4.15
N PRO A 141 -4.45 -14.54 5.06
CA PRO A 141 -5.74 -15.19 5.30
C PRO A 141 -6.73 -14.22 5.94
N ASP A 142 -8.00 -14.56 5.91
CA ASP A 142 -9.00 -13.80 6.66
C ASP A 142 -8.75 -13.93 8.16
N LEU A 143 -8.44 -12.82 8.81
CA LEU A 143 -8.12 -12.77 10.24
C LEU A 143 -9.37 -12.89 11.13
N ALA A 144 -10.57 -12.67 10.58
CA ALA A 144 -11.82 -12.86 11.30
C ALA A 144 -12.08 -14.35 11.60
N GLU A 145 -11.58 -15.25 10.76
CA GLU A 145 -11.65 -16.70 10.94
C GLU A 145 -10.43 -17.28 11.68
N SER A 146 -9.37 -16.51 11.81
CA SER A 146 -8.10 -16.98 12.33
C SER A 146 -7.92 -16.63 13.80
N SER A 147 -8.05 -17.64 14.64
CA SER A 147 -7.50 -17.66 15.98
C SER A 147 -5.97 -17.47 15.98
N ALA A 148 -5.33 -17.50 17.16
CA ALA A 148 -3.87 -17.40 17.35
C ALA A 148 -2.98 -18.22 16.38
N ALA A 149 -3.55 -19.19 15.65
CA ALA A 149 -2.87 -19.98 14.61
C ALA A 149 -2.46 -19.19 13.35
N ALA A 150 -3.07 -18.04 13.06
CA ALA A 150 -2.68 -17.22 11.90
C ALA A 150 -1.45 -16.35 12.16
N TRP A 151 -1.14 -16.06 13.42
CA TRP A 151 -0.01 -15.20 13.78
C TRP A 151 1.34 -15.71 13.26
N PRO A 152 1.70 -17.00 13.35
CA PRO A 152 2.94 -17.53 12.75
C PRO A 152 2.99 -17.34 11.23
N VAL A 153 1.86 -17.48 10.53
CA VAL A 153 1.78 -17.28 9.08
C VAL A 153 2.08 -15.82 8.74
N LEU A 154 1.51 -14.87 9.48
CA LEU A 154 1.77 -13.44 9.29
C LEU A 154 3.22 -13.06 9.56
N VAL A 155 3.80 -13.59 10.63
CA VAL A 155 5.21 -13.34 10.99
C VAL A 155 6.14 -13.88 9.92
N ASN A 156 5.90 -15.12 9.42
CA ASN A 156 6.71 -15.70 8.36
C ASN A 156 6.55 -14.94 7.03
N ALA A 157 5.34 -14.51 6.72
CA ALA A 157 5.06 -13.69 5.56
C ALA A 157 5.80 -12.34 5.62
N ALA A 158 5.74 -11.65 6.75
CA ALA A 158 6.48 -10.41 6.97
C ALA A 158 7.99 -10.62 6.84
N ARG A 159 8.54 -11.68 7.43
CA ARG A 159 9.97 -12.01 7.31
C ARG A 159 10.40 -12.26 5.86
N SER A 160 9.58 -12.94 5.06
CA SER A 160 9.89 -13.20 3.64
C SER A 160 9.86 -11.95 2.76
N LEU A 161 9.14 -10.90 3.18
CA LEU A 161 9.14 -9.60 2.50
C LEU A 161 10.32 -8.70 2.92
N CYS A 162 10.95 -8.98 4.06
CA CYS A 162 12.03 -8.17 4.62
C CYS A 162 13.43 -8.80 4.46
N ALA A 163 13.50 -10.04 3.94
CA ALA A 163 14.74 -10.75 3.63
C ALA A 163 15.22 -10.42 2.21
#